data_13e77e210aeda4b69e1a4158c0532ca5
#
_entry.id   13e77e210aeda4b69e1a4158c0532ca5
#
_cell.length_a   1.000
_cell.length_b   1.000
_cell.length_c   1.000
_cell.angle_alpha   90.00
_cell.angle_beta   90.00
_cell.angle_gamma   90.00
#
_symmetry.space_group_name_H-M   'P 1'
#
loop_
_entity.id
_entity.type
_entity.pdbx_description
1 polymer ?
#
loop_
_entity_poly.entity_id
_entity_poly.type
_entity_poly.pdbx_seq_one_letter_code
_entity_poly.pdbx_strand_id
1 'polypeptide(L)'
;MIDLATRMVVGWQLAEHMRTSLVADALAMAVTGGHAPPGVIFHSDRGCQYTSTEFARFCAANQIRASVGRTGVCWDNAAAESFFATLKNEMYYRQRFDTRAKARFAVAEYIEIFYNRRRLHSHLGYRTPAEALADHQARAAA
;
A
#
# COMPACT_ATOMS: atom_id res chain seq x y z
N MET A 1 -1.40 -0.57 -0.98
CA MET A 1 -0.14 -0.37 -1.69
C MET A 1 0.87 0.20 -0.71
N ILE A 2 2.07 -0.35 -0.67
CA ILE A 2 3.15 0.09 0.22
C ILE A 2 4.37 0.44 -0.61
N ASP A 3 4.95 1.59 -0.36
CA ASP A 3 6.27 1.94 -0.87
C ASP A 3 7.35 1.16 -0.10
N LEU A 4 8.20 0.41 -0.82
CA LEU A 4 9.16 -0.49 -0.20
C LEU A 4 10.37 0.24 0.42
N ALA A 5 10.71 1.42 -0.07
CA ALA A 5 11.82 2.22 0.43
C ALA A 5 11.46 2.95 1.73
N THR A 6 10.24 3.49 1.80
CA THR A 6 9.79 4.34 2.91
C THR A 6 8.80 3.66 3.85
N ARG A 7 8.30 2.48 3.48
CA ARG A 7 7.23 1.75 4.20
C ARG A 7 5.91 2.52 4.29
N MET A 8 5.76 3.61 3.56
CA MET A 8 4.54 4.38 3.53
C MET A 8 3.43 3.61 2.82
N VAL A 9 2.24 3.59 3.39
CA VAL A 9 1.03 3.12 2.69
C VAL A 9 0.56 4.27 1.80
N VAL A 10 0.79 4.10 0.51
CA VAL A 10 0.56 5.15 -0.51
C VAL A 10 -0.78 5.00 -1.24
N GLY A 11 -1.45 3.88 -1.06
CA GLY A 11 -2.78 3.65 -1.64
C GLY A 11 -3.45 2.46 -0.98
N TRP A 12 -4.73 2.61 -0.72
CA TRP A 12 -5.54 1.57 -0.09
C TRP A 12 -7.00 1.71 -0.47
N GLN A 13 -7.74 0.62 -0.39
CA GLN A 13 -9.18 0.59 -0.63
C GLN A 13 -9.83 -0.50 0.21
N LEU A 14 -11.08 -0.25 0.60
CA LEU A 14 -11.94 -1.19 1.32
C LEU A 14 -13.21 -1.43 0.53
N ALA A 15 -13.50 -2.68 0.21
CA ALA A 15 -14.73 -3.08 -0.47
C ALA A 15 -15.24 -4.43 0.05
N GLU A 16 -16.45 -4.78 -0.32
CA GLU A 16 -17.09 -6.06 0.02
C GLU A 16 -16.75 -7.17 -0.98
N HIS A 17 -15.94 -6.88 -1.96
CA HIS A 17 -15.55 -7.79 -3.04
C HIS A 17 -14.04 -7.74 -3.26
N MET A 18 -13.53 -8.77 -3.95
CA MET A 18 -12.12 -8.89 -4.34
C MET A 18 -11.95 -8.78 -5.87
N ARG A 19 -12.70 -7.89 -6.51
CA ARG A 19 -12.60 -7.66 -7.96
C ARG A 19 -11.34 -6.86 -8.28
N THR A 20 -10.94 -6.88 -9.56
CA THR A 20 -9.80 -6.10 -10.08
C THR A 20 -9.92 -4.60 -9.78
N SER A 21 -11.13 -4.05 -9.82
CA SER A 21 -11.37 -2.64 -9.49
C SER A 21 -10.87 -2.26 -8.09
N LEU A 22 -10.96 -3.15 -7.09
CA LEU A 22 -10.46 -2.88 -5.74
C LEU A 22 -8.96 -2.57 -5.73
N VAL A 23 -8.17 -3.33 -6.46
CA VAL A 23 -6.71 -3.12 -6.53
C VAL A 23 -6.34 -1.98 -7.46
N ALA A 24 -7.11 -1.77 -8.54
CA ALA A 24 -6.95 -0.63 -9.43
C ALA A 24 -7.23 0.69 -8.72
N ASP A 25 -8.31 0.78 -7.92
CA ASP A 25 -8.67 1.97 -7.15
C ASP A 25 -7.60 2.30 -6.08
N ALA A 26 -7.05 1.27 -5.42
CA ALA A 26 -5.96 1.48 -4.48
C ALA A 26 -4.68 1.99 -5.18
N LEU A 27 -4.39 1.52 -6.39
CA LEU A 27 -3.25 2.02 -7.18
C LEU A 27 -3.53 3.41 -7.76
N ALA A 28 -4.78 3.71 -8.15
CA ALA A 28 -5.20 5.03 -8.57
C ALA A 28 -5.00 6.09 -7.47
N MET A 29 -5.27 5.72 -6.22
CA MET A 29 -4.98 6.58 -5.07
C MET A 29 -3.49 6.93 -4.98
N ALA A 30 -2.61 5.95 -5.16
CA ALA A 30 -1.16 6.18 -5.16
C ALA A 30 -0.70 7.06 -6.33
N VAL A 31 -1.27 6.86 -7.53
CA VAL A 31 -0.99 7.71 -8.72
C VAL A 31 -1.44 9.15 -8.47
N THR A 32 -2.68 9.34 -8.03
CA THR A 32 -3.24 10.67 -7.77
C THR A 32 -2.51 11.41 -6.64
N GLY A 33 -2.04 10.67 -5.65
CA GLY A 33 -1.21 11.21 -4.56
C GLY A 33 0.24 11.53 -4.95
N GLY A 34 0.64 11.28 -6.20
CA GLY A 34 2.00 11.51 -6.68
C GLY A 34 3.05 10.50 -6.19
N HIS A 35 2.58 9.38 -5.63
CA HIS A 35 3.45 8.32 -5.07
C HIS A 35 3.80 7.21 -6.08
N ALA A 36 3.18 7.22 -7.25
CA ALA A 36 3.45 6.27 -8.32
C ALA A 36 3.79 7.02 -9.62
N PRO A 37 5.00 7.60 -9.73
CA PRO A 37 5.43 8.31 -10.94
C PRO A 37 5.56 7.36 -12.13
N PRO A 38 5.54 7.88 -13.38
CA PRO A 38 5.80 7.10 -14.57
C PRO A 38 7.07 6.27 -14.46
N GLY A 39 7.00 4.99 -14.85
CA GLY A 39 8.12 4.06 -14.77
C GLY A 39 8.29 3.33 -13.43
N VAL A 40 7.48 3.66 -12.40
CA VAL A 40 7.49 2.94 -11.13
C VAL A 40 7.20 1.45 -11.34
N ILE A 41 7.85 0.60 -10.55
CA ILE A 41 7.58 -0.84 -10.55
C ILE A 41 6.54 -1.15 -9.48
N PHE A 42 5.39 -1.66 -9.90
CA PHE A 42 4.40 -2.24 -9.01
C PHE A 42 4.59 -3.75 -8.92
N HIS A 43 4.98 -4.23 -7.75
CA HIS A 43 5.19 -5.66 -7.50
C HIS A 43 4.01 -6.25 -6.74
N SER A 44 3.57 -7.45 -7.15
CA SER A 44 2.48 -8.20 -6.51
C SER A 44 2.72 -9.71 -6.61
N ASP A 45 1.90 -10.48 -5.89
CA ASP A 45 1.76 -11.89 -6.14
C ASP A 45 1.01 -12.16 -7.46
N ARG A 46 0.77 -13.46 -7.77
CA ARG A 46 0.03 -13.88 -8.96
C ARG A 46 -1.48 -13.96 -8.74
N GLY A 47 -2.04 -13.17 -7.82
CA GLY A 47 -3.49 -13.09 -7.66
C GLY A 47 -4.18 -12.73 -8.97
N CYS A 48 -5.38 -13.31 -9.22
CA CYS A 48 -6.12 -13.11 -10.47
C CYS A 48 -6.46 -11.64 -10.75
N GLN A 49 -6.54 -10.81 -9.70
CA GLN A 49 -6.76 -9.37 -9.82
C GLN A 49 -5.58 -8.68 -10.52
N TYR A 50 -4.35 -9.04 -10.13
CA TYR A 50 -3.11 -8.43 -10.63
C TYR A 50 -2.70 -8.94 -12.02
N THR A 51 -3.13 -10.15 -12.39
CA THR A 51 -2.87 -10.76 -13.70
C THR A 51 -3.98 -10.51 -14.73
N SER A 52 -5.02 -9.75 -14.35
CA SER A 52 -6.13 -9.44 -15.23
C SER A 52 -5.75 -8.46 -16.34
N THR A 53 -6.41 -8.56 -17.49
CA THR A 53 -6.24 -7.60 -18.60
C THR A 53 -6.64 -6.18 -18.20
N GLU A 54 -7.66 -6.05 -17.34
CA GLU A 54 -8.11 -4.76 -16.80
C GLU A 54 -7.01 -4.08 -16.02
N PHE A 55 -6.35 -4.79 -15.10
CA PHE A 55 -5.25 -4.25 -14.31
C PHE A 55 -4.03 -3.92 -15.18
N ALA A 56 -3.70 -4.78 -16.14
CA ALA A 56 -2.61 -4.52 -17.09
C ALA A 56 -2.86 -3.24 -17.91
N ARG A 57 -4.10 -3.00 -18.37
CA ARG A 57 -4.46 -1.76 -19.07
C ARG A 57 -4.33 -0.53 -18.16
N PHE A 58 -4.76 -0.64 -16.91
CA PHE A 58 -4.60 0.45 -15.93
C PHE A 58 -3.12 0.79 -15.72
N CYS A 59 -2.27 -0.22 -15.51
CA CYS A 59 -0.82 -0.02 -15.36
C CYS A 59 -0.21 0.65 -16.60
N ALA A 60 -0.55 0.17 -17.80
CA ALA A 60 -0.06 0.73 -19.06
C ALA A 60 -0.47 2.20 -19.25
N ALA A 61 -1.74 2.53 -18.97
CA ALA A 61 -2.25 3.90 -19.08
C ALA A 61 -1.55 4.89 -18.14
N ASN A 62 -1.06 4.41 -16.98
CA ASN A 62 -0.33 5.21 -16.00
C ASN A 62 1.21 5.02 -16.08
N GLN A 63 1.70 4.37 -17.12
CA GLN A 63 3.12 4.08 -17.33
C GLN A 63 3.77 3.31 -16.15
N ILE A 64 3.00 2.46 -15.48
CA ILE A 64 3.43 1.63 -14.37
C ILE A 64 3.93 0.28 -14.90
N ARG A 65 5.10 -0.15 -14.45
CA ARG A 65 5.69 -1.45 -14.80
C ARG A 65 5.21 -2.51 -13.83
N ALA A 66 4.27 -3.35 -14.26
CA ALA A 66 3.82 -4.48 -13.45
C ALA A 66 4.91 -5.56 -13.35
N SER A 67 5.19 -6.02 -12.15
CA SER A 67 6.09 -7.13 -11.84
C SER A 67 5.34 -8.14 -10.98
N VAL A 68 5.32 -9.38 -11.42
CA VAL A 68 4.59 -10.45 -10.73
C VAL A 68 5.60 -11.44 -10.16
N GLY A 69 5.50 -11.71 -8.85
CA GLY A 69 6.37 -12.63 -8.13
C GLY A 69 6.39 -14.05 -8.74
N ARG A 70 7.45 -14.80 -8.49
CA ARG A 70 7.54 -16.21 -8.87
C ARG A 70 6.60 -17.04 -8.00
N THR A 71 6.02 -18.09 -8.59
CA THR A 71 5.19 -19.03 -7.84
C THR A 71 5.99 -19.67 -6.71
N GLY A 72 5.50 -19.60 -5.47
CA GLY A 72 6.13 -20.24 -4.30
C GLY A 72 7.25 -19.42 -3.63
N VAL A 73 7.48 -18.17 -4.01
CA VAL A 73 8.45 -17.29 -3.35
C VAL A 73 7.71 -16.34 -2.39
N CYS A 74 7.79 -16.62 -1.08
CA CYS A 74 7.08 -15.87 -0.03
C CYS A 74 7.68 -14.49 0.26
N TRP A 75 8.94 -14.26 -0.06
CA TRP A 75 9.68 -13.06 0.38
C TRP A 75 9.22 -11.77 -0.31
N ASP A 76 8.63 -11.91 -1.48
CA ASP A 76 8.23 -10.76 -2.32
C ASP A 76 7.08 -9.96 -1.72
N ASN A 77 6.27 -10.56 -0.80
CA ASN A 77 5.12 -9.91 -0.16
C ASN A 77 5.31 -9.59 1.33
N ALA A 78 6.50 -9.83 1.89
CA ALA A 78 6.75 -9.68 3.32
C ALA A 78 6.38 -8.28 3.88
N ALA A 79 6.54 -7.22 3.10
CA ALA A 79 6.17 -5.87 3.52
C ALA A 79 4.66 -5.70 3.68
N ALA A 80 3.87 -6.24 2.75
CA ALA A 80 2.41 -6.20 2.81
C ALA A 80 1.88 -7.09 3.95
N GLU A 81 2.43 -8.29 4.11
CA GLU A 81 2.08 -9.21 5.20
C GLU A 81 2.37 -8.59 6.57
N SER A 82 3.56 -7.98 6.73
CA SER A 82 3.94 -7.26 7.95
C SER A 82 2.98 -6.10 8.25
N PHE A 83 2.57 -5.33 7.23
CA PHE A 83 1.59 -4.27 7.39
C PHE A 83 0.26 -4.82 7.88
N PHE A 84 -0.28 -5.87 7.25
CA PHE A 84 -1.56 -6.45 7.67
C PHE A 84 -1.51 -7.05 9.06
N ALA A 85 -0.41 -7.71 9.44
CA ALA A 85 -0.21 -8.19 10.81
C ALA A 85 -0.23 -7.03 11.81
N THR A 86 0.45 -5.94 11.50
CA THR A 86 0.50 -4.73 12.33
C THR A 86 -0.88 -4.07 12.45
N LEU A 87 -1.58 -3.86 11.33
CA LEU A 87 -2.94 -3.33 11.31
C LEU A 87 -3.91 -4.15 12.17
N LYS A 88 -3.84 -5.49 12.05
CA LYS A 88 -4.69 -6.38 12.83
C LYS A 88 -4.39 -6.31 14.31
N ASN A 89 -3.13 -6.35 14.71
CA ASN A 89 -2.72 -6.38 16.11
C ASN A 89 -2.86 -5.02 16.80
N GLU A 90 -2.59 -3.93 16.11
CA GLU A 90 -2.59 -2.59 16.70
C GLU A 90 -3.96 -1.91 16.67
N MET A 91 -4.82 -2.29 15.72
CA MET A 91 -6.13 -1.65 15.54
C MET A 91 -7.30 -2.64 15.50
N TYR A 92 -7.31 -3.58 14.54
CA TYR A 92 -8.50 -4.36 14.23
C TYR A 92 -8.95 -5.26 15.40
N TYR A 93 -8.05 -5.94 16.09
CA TYR A 93 -8.40 -6.83 17.22
C TYR A 93 -8.66 -6.08 18.52
N ARG A 94 -8.39 -4.77 18.58
CA ARG A 94 -8.53 -3.97 19.81
C ARG A 94 -9.87 -3.26 19.94
N GLN A 95 -10.71 -3.32 18.91
CA GLN A 95 -12.01 -2.65 18.91
C GLN A 95 -13.06 -3.44 18.13
N ARG A 96 -14.33 -3.14 18.40
CA ARG A 96 -15.47 -3.68 17.66
C ARG A 96 -16.07 -2.59 16.79
N PHE A 97 -16.49 -2.99 15.60
CA PHE A 97 -17.12 -2.08 14.65
C PHE A 97 -18.59 -2.43 14.49
N ASP A 98 -19.48 -1.55 14.95
CA ASP A 98 -20.93 -1.75 14.81
C ASP A 98 -21.41 -1.58 13.36
N THR A 99 -20.65 -0.84 12.55
CA THR A 99 -20.96 -0.58 11.15
C THR A 99 -19.70 -0.61 10.28
N ARG A 100 -19.89 -0.91 8.98
CA ARG A 100 -18.81 -0.84 7.98
C ARG A 100 -18.23 0.57 7.82
N ALA A 101 -19.08 1.60 7.96
CA ALA A 101 -18.64 2.98 7.91
C ALA A 101 -17.66 3.31 9.04
N LYS A 102 -17.95 2.87 10.28
CA LYS A 102 -17.03 3.01 11.42
C LYS A 102 -15.72 2.26 11.17
N ALA A 103 -15.78 1.03 10.65
CA ALA A 103 -14.58 0.27 10.31
C ALA A 103 -13.73 0.98 9.25
N ARG A 104 -14.35 1.50 8.19
CA ARG A 104 -13.66 2.25 7.13
C ARG A 104 -12.98 3.50 7.69
N PHE A 105 -13.67 4.26 8.52
CA PHE A 105 -13.11 5.45 9.16
C PHE A 105 -11.90 5.11 10.04
N ALA A 106 -12.02 4.08 10.88
CA ALA A 106 -10.93 3.64 11.76
C ALA A 106 -9.70 3.15 10.96
N VAL A 107 -9.89 2.45 9.84
CA VAL A 107 -8.78 2.04 8.96
C VAL A 107 -8.14 3.27 8.32
N ALA A 108 -8.94 4.24 7.84
CA ALA A 108 -8.42 5.48 7.29
C ALA A 108 -7.58 6.25 8.31
N GLU A 109 -8.11 6.46 9.51
CA GLU A 109 -7.40 7.14 10.60
C GLU A 109 -6.11 6.40 10.98
N TYR A 110 -6.18 5.06 11.10
CA TYR A 110 -5.00 4.27 11.40
C TYR A 110 -3.92 4.42 10.34
N ILE A 111 -4.25 4.33 9.06
CA ILE A 111 -3.27 4.42 7.97
C ILE A 111 -2.72 5.84 7.85
N GLU A 112 -3.60 6.83 7.69
CA GLU A 112 -3.21 8.18 7.29
C GLU A 112 -2.59 8.98 8.45
N ILE A 113 -3.08 8.77 9.67
CA ILE A 113 -2.64 9.57 10.82
C ILE A 113 -1.62 8.80 11.65
N PHE A 114 -1.91 7.55 12.01
CA PHE A 114 -1.04 6.82 12.91
C PHE A 114 0.11 6.12 12.17
N TYR A 115 -0.18 5.19 11.26
CA TYR A 115 0.83 4.36 10.61
C TYR A 115 1.82 5.20 9.79
N ASN A 116 1.33 6.07 8.93
CA ASN A 116 2.17 6.86 8.04
C ASN A 116 2.92 7.99 8.75
N ARG A 117 2.33 8.60 9.80
CA ARG A 117 2.83 9.86 10.37
C ARG A 117 3.31 9.80 11.81
N ARG A 118 2.98 8.74 12.57
CA ARG A 118 3.32 8.64 13.99
C ARG A 118 4.02 7.35 14.36
N ARG A 119 3.72 6.27 13.65
CA ARG A 119 4.29 4.97 13.97
C ARG A 119 5.76 4.92 13.57
N LEU A 120 6.61 4.65 14.55
CA LEU A 120 8.04 4.47 14.32
C LEU A 120 8.34 3.06 13.79
N HIS A 121 9.22 2.97 12.81
CA HIS A 121 9.62 1.72 12.18
C HIS A 121 11.10 1.45 12.42
N SER A 122 11.43 0.32 13.05
CA SER A 122 12.82 -0.08 13.29
C SER A 122 13.62 -0.19 11.99
N HIS A 123 12.99 -0.71 10.92
CA HIS A 123 13.61 -0.80 9.60
C HIS A 123 13.99 0.56 9.00
N LEU A 124 13.33 1.64 9.41
CA LEU A 124 13.61 3.01 8.99
C LEU A 124 14.49 3.78 9.99
N GLY A 125 15.18 3.07 10.90
CA GLY A 125 15.94 3.71 11.96
C GLY A 125 15.06 4.45 12.95
N TYR A 126 13.92 3.87 13.32
CA TYR A 126 12.92 4.45 14.23
C TYR A 126 12.37 5.81 13.77
N ARG A 127 12.18 5.95 12.47
CA ARG A 127 11.47 7.09 11.85
C ARG A 127 10.10 6.65 11.38
N THR A 128 9.23 7.63 11.14
CA THR A 128 7.93 7.41 10.51
C THR A 128 8.08 7.24 8.99
N PRO A 129 7.15 6.54 8.32
CA PRO A 129 7.10 6.48 6.87
C PRO A 129 7.11 7.87 6.19
N ALA A 130 6.38 8.84 6.74
CA ALA A 130 6.33 10.20 6.19
C ALA A 130 7.68 10.92 6.26
N GLU A 131 8.42 10.80 7.37
CA GLU A 131 9.79 11.34 7.48
C GLU A 131 10.76 10.67 6.50
N ALA A 132 10.65 9.33 6.36
CA ALA A 132 11.48 8.60 5.41
C ALA A 132 11.17 9.00 3.95
N LEU A 133 9.91 9.27 3.61
CA LEU A 133 9.51 9.76 2.29
C LEU A 133 10.07 11.16 2.03
N ALA A 134 9.96 12.07 2.99
CA ALA A 134 10.51 13.43 2.86
C ALA A 134 12.01 13.41 2.60
N ASP A 135 12.77 12.59 3.34
CA ASP A 135 14.20 12.42 3.13
C ASP A 135 14.54 11.81 1.77
N HIS A 136 13.73 10.84 1.32
CA HIS A 136 13.93 10.21 0.00
C HIS A 136 13.71 11.22 -1.12
N GLN A 137 12.66 12.03 -1.03
CA GLN A 137 12.37 13.08 -2.01
C GLN A 137 13.46 14.19 -2.02
N ALA A 138 13.92 14.60 -0.86
CA ALA A 138 15.00 15.60 -0.76
C ALA A 138 16.30 15.12 -1.43
N ARG A 139 16.64 13.83 -1.27
CA ARG A 139 17.82 13.23 -1.93
C ARG A 139 17.65 13.08 -3.44
N ALA A 140 16.44 12.84 -3.92
CA ALA A 140 16.17 12.73 -5.35
C ALA A 140 16.18 14.08 -6.08
N ALA A 141 16.01 15.19 -5.32
CA ALA A 141 16.01 16.55 -5.84
C ALA A 141 17.39 17.23 -5.78
N ALA A 142 18.37 16.61 -5.12
CA ALA A 142 19.75 17.12 -4.96
C ALA A 142 20.69 16.59 -6.04
#